data_7050d83f937544f3e94b47b538a7bdd8
#
_entry.id   7050d83f937544f3e94b47b538a7bdd8
#
_cell.length_a   1.000
_cell.length_b   1.000
_cell.length_c   1.000
_cell.angle_alpha   90.00
_cell.angle_beta   90.00
_cell.angle_gamma   90.00
#
_symmetry.space_group_name_H-M   'P 1'
#
loop_
_entity.id
_entity.type
_entity.pdbx_description
1 polymer ?
#
loop_
_entity_poly.entity_id
_entity_poly.type
_entity_poly.pdbx_seq_one_letter_code
_entity_poly.pdbx_strand_id
1 'polypeptide(L)'
;MSTLASDLVIELENKPGALAKVATAISDAGVNIAAATCMGNGNTAELHILVPHGEPVYRALANTHGPSVTREREVVVVQAKDRPGELAELARMVSNAGINLDIVYVATNSRVVLGSQDTEALKTVLDGFSF
;
A
#
# COMPACT_ATOMS: atom_id res chain seq x y z
N MET A 1 -18.17 -1.37 -0.19
CA MET A 1 -17.50 -2.24 -1.17
C MET A 1 -16.01 -2.05 -1.17
N SER A 2 -15.28 -3.09 -1.50
CA SER A 2 -13.84 -3.04 -1.55
C SER A 2 -13.34 -3.22 -2.98
N THR A 3 -12.10 -2.81 -3.23
CA THR A 3 -11.42 -3.00 -4.51
C THR A 3 -10.06 -3.64 -4.27
N LEU A 4 -9.48 -4.19 -5.32
CA LEU A 4 -8.14 -4.74 -5.29
C LEU A 4 -7.15 -3.76 -5.90
N ALA A 5 -5.95 -3.73 -5.36
CA ALA A 5 -4.84 -2.92 -5.87
C ALA A 5 -3.53 -3.61 -5.54
N SER A 6 -2.42 -3.04 -5.95
CA SER A 6 -1.10 -3.58 -5.68
C SER A 6 -0.35 -2.71 -4.67
N ASP A 7 0.19 -3.37 -3.66
CA ASP A 7 1.16 -2.78 -2.74
C ASP A 7 2.55 -3.18 -3.22
N LEU A 8 3.36 -2.20 -3.55
CA LEU A 8 4.75 -2.42 -3.93
C LEU A 8 5.67 -1.98 -2.83
N VAL A 9 6.62 -2.83 -2.49
CA VAL A 9 7.66 -2.48 -1.52
C VAL A 9 8.92 -2.15 -2.32
N ILE A 10 9.41 -0.93 -2.13
CA ILE A 10 10.60 -0.43 -2.79
C ILE A 10 11.66 -0.18 -1.74
N GLU A 11 12.81 -0.84 -1.88
CA GLU A 11 13.95 -0.58 -1.03
C GLU A 11 14.77 0.54 -1.63
N LEU A 12 15.13 1.52 -0.81
CA LEU A 12 15.96 2.65 -1.22
C LEU A 12 16.97 2.99 -0.13
N GLU A 13 17.96 3.79 -0.48
CA GLU A 13 18.93 4.27 0.51
C GLU A 13 18.23 5.26 1.45
N ASN A 14 18.57 5.18 2.73
CA ASN A 14 18.03 6.09 3.73
C ASN A 14 18.90 7.35 3.81
N LYS A 15 18.76 8.22 2.81
CA LYS A 15 19.52 9.45 2.69
C LYS A 15 18.73 10.54 1.98
N PRO A 16 19.13 11.81 2.12
CA PRO A 16 18.42 12.89 1.43
C PRO A 16 18.38 12.66 -0.09
N GLY A 17 17.21 12.91 -0.68
CA GLY A 17 16.99 12.81 -2.11
C GLY A 17 16.59 11.43 -2.63
N ALA A 18 16.77 10.37 -1.86
CA ALA A 18 16.44 9.02 -2.34
C ALA A 18 14.95 8.87 -2.62
N LEU A 19 14.10 9.33 -1.71
CA LEU A 19 12.65 9.28 -1.91
C LEU A 19 12.21 10.18 -3.09
N ALA A 20 12.78 11.37 -3.19
CA ALA A 20 12.46 12.29 -4.28
C ALA A 20 12.78 11.68 -5.64
N LYS A 21 13.88 10.96 -5.74
CA LYS A 21 14.31 10.27 -6.96
C LYS A 21 13.28 9.23 -7.40
N VAL A 22 12.83 8.40 -6.47
CA VAL A 22 11.82 7.38 -6.75
C VAL A 22 10.49 8.00 -7.12
N ALA A 23 10.03 8.96 -6.34
CA ALA A 23 8.75 9.62 -6.58
C ALA A 23 8.73 10.33 -7.94
N THR A 24 9.83 10.97 -8.32
CA THR A 24 9.97 11.62 -9.61
C THR A 24 9.91 10.62 -10.76
N ALA A 25 10.61 9.50 -10.64
CA ALA A 25 10.61 8.47 -11.69
C ALA A 25 9.20 7.91 -11.91
N ILE A 26 8.46 7.67 -10.82
CA ILE A 26 7.09 7.16 -10.90
C ILE A 26 6.16 8.21 -11.50
N SER A 27 6.30 9.45 -11.07
CA SER A 27 5.51 10.58 -11.59
C SER A 27 5.74 10.79 -13.08
N ASP A 28 6.99 10.72 -13.51
CA ASP A 28 7.35 10.90 -14.94
C ASP A 28 6.75 9.79 -15.81
N ALA A 29 6.49 8.63 -15.23
CA ALA A 29 5.82 7.54 -15.94
C ALA A 29 4.29 7.67 -15.95
N GLY A 30 3.74 8.76 -15.39
CA GLY A 30 2.31 9.02 -15.35
C GLY A 30 1.56 8.19 -14.32
N VAL A 31 2.24 7.61 -13.36
CA VAL A 31 1.62 6.79 -12.31
C VAL A 31 1.28 7.65 -11.10
N ASN A 32 0.03 7.58 -10.66
CA ASN A 32 -0.41 8.23 -9.45
C ASN A 32 -0.17 7.31 -8.25
N ILE A 33 0.48 7.84 -7.23
CA ILE A 33 0.69 7.12 -5.97
C ILE A 33 -0.49 7.47 -5.05
N ALA A 34 -1.38 6.51 -4.86
CA ALA A 34 -2.60 6.72 -4.07
C ALA A 34 -2.34 6.63 -2.56
N ALA A 35 -1.25 6.01 -2.15
CA ALA A 35 -0.82 5.96 -0.76
C ALA A 35 0.66 5.67 -0.73
N ALA A 36 1.34 6.15 0.31
CA ALA A 36 2.74 5.86 0.52
C ALA A 36 3.05 5.86 2.01
N THR A 37 3.91 4.94 2.42
CA THR A 37 4.47 4.96 3.76
C THR A 37 5.93 4.53 3.64
N CYS A 38 6.82 5.29 4.27
CA CYS A 38 8.25 5.07 4.17
C CYS A 38 8.87 5.08 5.56
N MET A 39 9.61 4.04 5.86
CA MET A 39 10.29 3.95 7.15
C MET A 39 11.76 3.62 6.93
N GLY A 40 12.63 4.48 7.47
CA GLY A 40 14.05 4.26 7.43
C GLY A 40 14.50 3.37 8.59
N ASN A 41 15.47 2.52 8.33
CA ASN A 41 16.09 1.68 9.34
C ASN A 41 17.57 1.51 8.99
N GLY A 42 18.40 2.29 9.66
CA GLY A 42 19.84 2.29 9.36
C GLY A 42 20.11 2.91 7.99
N ASN A 43 20.79 2.17 7.13
CA ASN A 43 21.23 2.67 5.83
C ASN A 43 20.20 2.50 4.72
N THR A 44 19.10 1.81 5.00
CA THR A 44 18.04 1.56 4.02
C THR A 44 16.70 2.07 4.51
N ALA A 45 15.80 2.29 3.58
CA ALA A 45 14.41 2.63 3.87
C ALA A 45 13.51 1.72 3.05
N GLU A 46 12.36 1.43 3.59
CA GLU A 46 11.35 0.62 2.94
C GLU A 46 10.15 1.51 2.63
N LEU A 47 9.84 1.64 1.35
CA LEU A 47 8.72 2.44 0.87
C LEU A 47 7.63 1.52 0.37
N HIS A 48 6.45 1.62 0.96
CA HIS A 48 5.25 1.00 0.42
C HIS A 48 4.50 2.02 -0.40
N ILE A 49 4.08 1.65 -1.60
CA ILE A 49 3.19 2.49 -2.40
C ILE A 49 1.99 1.68 -2.87
N LEU A 50 0.86 2.37 -2.99
CA LEU A 50 -0.37 1.79 -3.51
C LEU A 50 -0.59 2.28 -4.93
N VAL A 51 -0.68 1.34 -5.87
CA VAL A 51 -0.92 1.62 -7.28
C VAL A 51 -1.91 0.60 -7.83
N PRO A 52 -2.66 0.92 -8.90
CA PRO A 52 -3.58 -0.05 -9.51
C PRO A 52 -2.85 -1.29 -10.04
N HIS A 53 -1.69 -1.08 -10.66
CA HIS A 53 -0.87 -2.15 -11.24
C HIS A 53 0.60 -1.85 -11.04
N GLY A 54 1.38 -2.89 -10.79
CA GLY A 54 2.82 -2.74 -10.52
C GLY A 54 3.68 -2.51 -11.74
N GLU A 55 3.27 -3.02 -12.91
CA GLU A 55 4.13 -3.00 -14.11
C GLU A 55 4.66 -1.62 -14.50
N PRO A 56 3.84 -0.54 -14.55
CA PRO A 56 4.37 0.78 -14.88
C PRO A 56 5.45 1.25 -13.90
N VAL A 57 5.37 0.86 -12.63
CA VAL A 57 6.38 1.21 -11.64
C VAL A 57 7.68 0.44 -11.90
N TYR A 58 7.59 -0.85 -12.22
CA TYR A 58 8.77 -1.63 -12.58
C TYR A 58 9.50 -1.00 -13.76
N ARG A 59 8.76 -0.57 -14.77
CA ARG A 59 9.34 0.10 -15.95
C ARG A 59 9.97 1.45 -15.57
N ALA A 60 9.29 2.23 -14.74
CA ALA A 60 9.80 3.52 -14.30
C ALA A 60 11.13 3.38 -13.55
N LEU A 61 11.28 2.35 -12.74
CA LEU A 61 12.47 2.15 -11.92
C LEU A 61 13.58 1.36 -12.62
N ALA A 62 13.29 0.74 -13.76
CA ALA A 62 14.27 -0.07 -14.48
C ALA A 62 15.52 0.71 -14.86
N ASN A 63 15.40 2.00 -15.14
CA ASN A 63 16.51 2.88 -15.53
C ASN A 63 16.95 3.81 -14.40
N THR A 64 16.53 3.52 -13.18
CA THR A 64 16.82 4.35 -12.01
C THR A 64 17.77 3.58 -11.10
N HIS A 65 18.96 4.14 -10.86
CA HIS A 65 19.94 3.51 -9.99
C HIS A 65 19.57 3.69 -8.52
N GLY A 66 19.67 2.60 -7.76
CA GLY A 66 19.54 2.58 -6.31
C GLY A 66 18.25 1.93 -5.82
N PRO A 67 17.07 2.43 -6.20
CA PRO A 67 15.83 1.81 -5.72
C PRO A 67 15.54 0.49 -6.44
N SER A 68 14.98 -0.46 -5.69
CA SER A 68 14.56 -1.74 -6.26
C SER A 68 13.25 -2.19 -5.63
N VAL A 69 12.37 -2.74 -6.48
CA VAL A 69 11.13 -3.35 -5.99
C VAL A 69 11.47 -4.71 -5.41
N THR A 70 11.24 -4.89 -4.13
CA THR A 70 11.56 -6.13 -3.43
C THR A 70 10.37 -7.05 -3.25
N ARG A 71 9.16 -6.51 -3.34
CA ARG A 71 7.95 -7.32 -3.16
C ARG A 71 6.74 -6.61 -3.77
N GLU A 72 5.84 -7.39 -4.31
CA GLU A 72 4.53 -6.93 -4.75
C GLU A 72 3.46 -7.83 -4.14
N ARG A 73 2.41 -7.22 -3.59
CA ARG A 73 1.30 -7.97 -3.03
C ARG A 73 -0.01 -7.35 -3.48
N GLU A 74 -0.99 -8.22 -3.71
CA GLU A 74 -2.36 -7.78 -3.90
C GLU A 74 -2.95 -7.42 -2.54
N VAL A 75 -3.60 -6.26 -2.47
CA VAL A 75 -4.22 -5.77 -1.24
C VAL A 75 -5.65 -5.36 -1.50
N VAL A 76 -6.41 -5.22 -0.43
CA VAL A 76 -7.81 -4.82 -0.47
C VAL A 76 -7.91 -3.38 0.00
N VAL A 77 -8.61 -2.54 -0.76
CA VAL A 77 -8.82 -1.13 -0.44
C VAL A 77 -10.30 -0.91 -0.15
N VAL A 78 -10.57 -0.29 0.98
CA VAL A 78 -11.92 -0.06 1.46
C VAL A 78 -12.15 1.43 1.67
N GLN A 79 -13.31 1.93 1.24
CA GLN A 79 -13.72 3.29 1.57
C GLN A 79 -14.16 3.35 3.02
N ALA A 80 -13.61 4.28 3.79
CA ALA A 80 -13.94 4.47 5.19
C ALA A 80 -14.32 5.92 5.45
N LYS A 81 -14.73 6.23 6.67
CA LYS A 81 -14.96 7.60 7.12
C LYS A 81 -13.79 8.03 7.99
N ASP A 82 -13.41 9.28 7.85
CA ASP A 82 -12.36 9.86 8.70
C ASP A 82 -12.97 10.25 10.05
N ARG A 83 -13.02 9.27 10.95
CA ARG A 83 -13.60 9.46 12.29
C ARG A 83 -12.96 8.51 13.29
N PRO A 84 -12.99 8.86 14.59
CA PRO A 84 -12.49 7.94 15.62
C PRO A 84 -13.22 6.60 15.57
N GLY A 85 -12.47 5.52 15.70
CA GLY A 85 -13.03 4.17 15.79
C GLY A 85 -13.22 3.44 14.47
N GLU A 86 -13.05 4.12 13.34
CA GLU A 86 -13.27 3.48 12.04
C GLU A 86 -12.28 2.34 11.77
N LEU A 87 -11.00 2.59 12.01
CA LEU A 87 -9.98 1.56 11.86
C LEU A 87 -10.20 0.42 12.84
N ALA A 88 -10.62 0.73 14.07
CA ALA A 88 -10.91 -0.29 15.08
C ALA A 88 -12.05 -1.20 14.64
N GLU A 89 -13.10 -0.63 14.03
CA GLU A 89 -14.22 -1.40 13.51
C GLU A 89 -13.79 -2.35 12.38
N LEU A 90 -13.00 -1.84 11.43
CA LEU A 90 -12.47 -2.66 10.35
C LEU A 90 -11.61 -3.80 10.89
N ALA A 91 -10.69 -3.50 11.79
CA ALA A 91 -9.81 -4.50 12.36
C ALA A 91 -10.58 -5.56 13.14
N ARG A 92 -11.60 -5.15 13.88
CA ARG A 92 -12.44 -6.09 14.65
C ARG A 92 -13.23 -7.01 13.72
N MET A 93 -13.78 -6.48 12.65
CA MET A 93 -14.53 -7.25 11.67
C MET A 93 -13.65 -8.34 11.05
N VAL A 94 -12.43 -7.99 10.68
CA VAL A 94 -11.47 -8.92 10.11
C VAL A 94 -11.03 -9.96 11.14
N SER A 95 -10.77 -9.51 12.37
CA SER A 95 -10.38 -10.39 13.47
C SER A 95 -11.49 -11.41 13.79
N ASN A 96 -12.75 -10.98 13.80
CA ASN A 96 -13.89 -11.85 14.05
C ASN A 96 -14.02 -12.95 12.99
N ALA A 97 -13.51 -12.71 11.80
CA ALA A 97 -13.48 -13.71 10.73
C ALA A 97 -12.25 -14.61 10.79
N GLY A 98 -11.39 -14.44 11.80
CA GLY A 98 -10.19 -15.26 11.97
C GLY A 98 -9.06 -14.93 11.02
N ILE A 99 -9.06 -13.75 10.42
CA ILE A 99 -8.06 -13.34 9.44
C ILE A 99 -7.02 -12.42 10.09
N ASN A 100 -5.75 -12.70 9.88
CA ASN A 100 -4.67 -11.86 10.36
C ASN A 100 -4.32 -10.80 9.33
N LEU A 101 -4.24 -9.54 9.76
CA LEU A 101 -3.79 -8.43 8.92
C LEU A 101 -2.29 -8.23 9.10
N ASP A 102 -1.56 -8.28 8.00
CA ASP A 102 -0.11 -8.04 8.03
C ASP A 102 0.29 -6.76 7.28
N ILE A 103 -0.65 -6.11 6.60
CA ILE A 103 -0.46 -4.80 5.99
C ILE A 103 -1.69 -3.96 6.32
N VAL A 104 -1.47 -2.77 6.88
CA VAL A 104 -2.53 -1.78 7.09
C VAL A 104 -1.94 -0.39 6.96
N TYR A 105 -2.53 0.42 6.08
CA TYR A 105 -2.23 1.85 6.03
C TYR A 105 -3.37 2.62 5.40
N VAL A 106 -3.31 3.94 5.49
CA VAL A 106 -4.37 4.83 5.00
C VAL A 106 -3.96 5.41 3.65
N ALA A 107 -4.89 5.48 2.75
CA ALA A 107 -4.72 6.06 1.42
C ALA A 107 -5.51 7.36 1.30
N THR A 108 -5.38 8.01 0.17
CA THR A 108 -6.13 9.23 -0.13
C THR A 108 -7.64 8.99 -0.04
N ASN A 109 -8.39 10.05 0.25
CA ASN A 109 -9.86 10.04 0.34
C ASN A 109 -10.40 9.10 1.43
N SER A 110 -9.69 9.02 2.56
CA SER A 110 -10.09 8.21 3.72
C SER A 110 -10.24 6.72 3.39
N ARG A 111 -9.53 6.23 2.40
CA ARG A 111 -9.51 4.79 2.11
C ARG A 111 -8.49 4.10 3.01
N VAL A 112 -8.76 2.86 3.33
CA VAL A 112 -7.86 2.03 4.14
C VAL A 112 -7.39 0.86 3.30
N VAL A 113 -6.10 0.60 3.34
CA VAL A 113 -5.45 -0.50 2.62
C VAL A 113 -5.17 -1.61 3.62
N LEU A 114 -5.63 -2.82 3.30
CA LEU A 114 -5.47 -3.97 4.18
C LEU A 114 -4.92 -5.15 3.38
N GLY A 115 -4.00 -5.86 3.98
CA GLY A 115 -3.40 -7.05 3.38
C GLY A 115 -3.38 -8.22 4.35
N SER A 116 -3.56 -9.41 3.79
CA SER A 116 -3.54 -10.68 4.50
C SER A 116 -2.93 -11.74 3.60
N GLN A 117 -2.55 -12.86 4.17
CA GLN A 117 -2.08 -14.01 3.39
C GLN A 117 -3.21 -14.61 2.53
N ASP A 118 -4.47 -14.43 2.94
CA ASP A 118 -5.63 -14.89 2.20
C ASP A 118 -6.42 -13.67 1.72
N THR A 119 -6.03 -13.13 0.58
CA THR A 119 -6.61 -11.91 0.01
C THR A 119 -8.08 -12.10 -0.32
N GLU A 120 -8.45 -13.28 -0.85
CA GLU A 120 -9.83 -13.54 -1.24
C GLU A 120 -10.78 -13.55 -0.02
N ALA A 121 -10.37 -14.22 1.05
CA ALA A 121 -11.17 -14.23 2.28
C ALA A 121 -11.29 -12.82 2.87
N LEU A 122 -10.19 -12.06 2.86
CA LEU A 122 -10.19 -10.68 3.33
C LEU A 122 -11.16 -9.82 2.52
N LYS A 123 -11.13 -9.93 1.20
CA LYS A 123 -12.03 -9.15 0.34
C LYS A 123 -13.49 -9.48 0.62
N THR A 124 -13.81 -10.76 0.79
CA THR A 124 -15.18 -11.18 1.10
C THR A 124 -15.69 -10.54 2.39
N VAL A 125 -14.86 -10.53 3.43
CA VAL A 125 -15.22 -9.89 4.70
C VAL A 125 -15.39 -8.39 4.53
N LEU A 126 -14.46 -7.73 3.85
CA LEU A 126 -14.49 -6.27 3.71
C LEU A 126 -15.58 -5.79 2.76
N ASP A 127 -16.03 -6.61 1.83
CA ASP A 127 -17.17 -6.26 0.99
C ASP A 127 -18.47 -6.11 1.81
N GLY A 128 -18.53 -6.69 2.99
CA GLY A 128 -19.63 -6.53 3.92
C GLY A 128 -19.54 -5.27 4.78
N PHE A 129 -18.42 -4.53 4.70
CA PHE A 129 -18.25 -3.32 5.51
C PHE A 129 -19.12 -2.19 4.98
N SER A 130 -19.89 -1.57 5.88
CA SER A 130 -20.77 -0.45 5.57
C SER A 130 -20.47 0.70 6.52
N PHE A 131 -20.43 1.93 5.98
CA PHE A 131 -20.14 3.13 6.77
C PHE A 131 -21.19 4.23 6.58
#